data_694b145efa5c5f04201d59ffb64be62f
#
_entry.id   694b145efa5c5f04201d59ffb64be62f
#
_cell.length_a   1.000
_cell.length_b   1.000
_cell.length_c   1.000
_cell.angle_alpha   90.00
_cell.angle_beta   90.00
_cell.angle_gamma   90.00
#
_symmetry.space_group_name_H-M   'P 1'
#
loop_
_entity.id
_entity.type
_entity.pdbx_description
1 polymer ?
#
loop_
_entity_poly.entity_id
_entity_poly.type
_entity_poly.pdbx_seq_one_letter_code
_entity_poly.pdbx_strand_id
1 'polypeptide(L)'
;MKETEEKEEYDMCQALREIREDFFNEGKAEGRAEGRAEGKAEGREEGIKEGREEGHQAGIKEGREEEREAGIRRLIEDNLEEKKTKEIIIQKLIRWFSMDEQTAQLYLDKYADSENEKEEIYGEI
;
A
#
# COMPACT_ATOMS: atom_id res chain seq x y z
N MET A 1 17.86 -6.99 -76.77
CA MET A 1 16.77 -7.81 -76.23
C MET A 1 17.18 -8.56 -74.95
N LYS A 2 18.32 -9.24 -74.92
CA LYS A 2 18.76 -9.96 -73.71
C LYS A 2 19.03 -9.04 -72.49
N GLU A 3 19.60 -7.90 -72.73
CA GLU A 3 19.88 -6.91 -71.61
C GLU A 3 18.61 -6.37 -70.99
N THR A 4 17.56 -6.18 -71.76
CA THR A 4 16.27 -5.67 -71.30
C THR A 4 15.53 -6.75 -70.50
N GLU A 5 15.56 -8.01 -70.91
CA GLU A 5 14.94 -9.12 -70.19
C GLU A 5 15.66 -9.43 -68.87
N GLU A 6 16.98 -9.42 -68.87
CA GLU A 6 17.78 -9.61 -67.64
C GLU A 6 17.55 -8.46 -66.64
N LYS A 7 17.40 -7.26 -67.14
CA LYS A 7 17.13 -6.07 -66.30
C LYS A 7 15.73 -6.11 -65.72
N GLU A 8 14.74 -6.54 -66.49
CA GLU A 8 13.36 -6.71 -66.01
C GLU A 8 13.27 -7.83 -64.96
N GLU A 9 13.95 -8.97 -65.15
CA GLU A 9 14.02 -10.04 -64.16
C GLU A 9 14.72 -9.59 -62.87
N TYR A 10 15.80 -8.85 -63.00
CA TYR A 10 16.52 -8.29 -61.86
C TYR A 10 15.66 -7.30 -61.07
N ASP A 11 14.99 -6.39 -61.76
CA ASP A 11 14.08 -5.41 -61.13
C ASP A 11 12.91 -6.10 -60.43
N MET A 12 12.39 -7.19 -61.01
CA MET A 12 11.32 -7.98 -60.42
C MET A 12 11.78 -8.72 -59.17
N CYS A 13 12.97 -9.33 -59.18
CA CYS A 13 13.56 -9.98 -58.00
C CYS A 13 13.87 -8.98 -56.89
N GLN A 14 14.35 -7.80 -57.27
CA GLN A 14 14.62 -6.74 -56.33
C GLN A 14 13.34 -6.21 -55.70
N ALA A 15 12.29 -6.00 -56.49
CA ALA A 15 10.99 -5.58 -55.98
C ALA A 15 10.40 -6.60 -55.03
N LEU A 16 10.52 -7.89 -55.30
CA LEU A 16 10.06 -8.95 -54.39
C LEU A 16 10.83 -8.99 -53.06
N ARG A 17 12.13 -8.74 -53.12
CA ARG A 17 12.95 -8.66 -51.90
C ARG A 17 12.54 -7.46 -51.06
N GLU A 18 12.34 -6.31 -51.67
CA GLU A 18 11.92 -5.09 -50.97
C GLU A 18 10.56 -5.28 -50.31
N ILE A 19 9.60 -5.88 -50.99
CA ILE A 19 8.29 -6.21 -50.43
C ILE A 19 8.43 -7.16 -49.25
N ARG A 20 9.28 -8.18 -49.36
CA ARG A 20 9.53 -9.15 -48.27
C ARG A 20 10.16 -8.45 -47.04
N GLU A 21 11.14 -7.59 -47.28
CA GLU A 21 11.79 -6.82 -46.20
C GLU A 21 10.80 -5.87 -45.53
N ASP A 22 9.96 -5.19 -46.31
CA ASP A 22 8.95 -4.30 -45.80
C ASP A 22 7.94 -5.05 -44.91
N PHE A 23 7.44 -6.21 -45.37
CA PHE A 23 6.56 -7.05 -44.56
C PHE A 23 7.23 -7.55 -43.29
N PHE A 24 8.48 -7.94 -43.38
CA PHE A 24 9.25 -8.40 -42.23
C PHE A 24 9.43 -7.26 -41.20
N ASN A 25 9.78 -6.08 -41.66
CA ASN A 25 9.97 -4.90 -40.80
C ASN A 25 8.66 -4.41 -40.17
N GLU A 26 7.56 -4.44 -40.95
CA GLU A 26 6.22 -4.12 -40.42
C GLU A 26 5.79 -5.10 -39.33
N GLY A 27 5.93 -6.39 -39.57
CA GLY A 27 5.62 -7.45 -38.61
C GLY A 27 6.45 -7.30 -37.32
N LYS A 28 7.73 -7.00 -37.49
CA LYS A 28 8.63 -6.76 -36.34
C LYS A 28 8.24 -5.52 -35.52
N ALA A 29 7.87 -4.43 -36.23
CA ALA A 29 7.41 -3.21 -35.57
C ALA A 29 6.08 -3.42 -34.84
N GLU A 30 5.13 -4.11 -35.46
CA GLU A 30 3.85 -4.47 -34.84
C GLU A 30 4.04 -5.35 -33.61
N GLY A 31 4.89 -6.39 -33.72
CA GLY A 31 5.21 -7.26 -32.59
C GLY A 31 5.83 -6.51 -31.41
N ARG A 32 6.71 -5.57 -31.68
CA ARG A 32 7.31 -4.72 -30.64
C ARG A 32 6.27 -3.79 -29.99
N ALA A 33 5.38 -3.21 -30.80
CA ALA A 33 4.33 -2.33 -30.31
C ALA A 33 3.33 -3.11 -29.44
N GLU A 34 2.91 -4.30 -29.88
CA GLU A 34 2.04 -5.19 -29.11
C GLU A 34 2.70 -5.63 -27.80
N GLY A 35 3.97 -6.03 -27.84
CA GLY A 35 4.73 -6.42 -26.66
C GLY A 35 4.86 -5.30 -25.65
N ARG A 36 5.09 -4.07 -26.11
CA ARG A 36 5.13 -2.89 -25.21
C ARG A 36 3.77 -2.59 -24.59
N ALA A 37 2.70 -2.67 -25.39
CA ALA A 37 1.34 -2.45 -24.90
C ALA A 37 0.94 -3.49 -23.85
N GLU A 38 1.21 -4.77 -24.11
CA GLU A 38 0.98 -5.85 -23.16
C GLU A 38 1.79 -5.69 -21.89
N GLY A 39 3.08 -5.36 -22.01
CA GLY A 39 3.95 -5.13 -20.87
C GLY A 39 3.49 -3.97 -20.01
N LYS A 40 3.03 -2.88 -20.61
CA LYS A 40 2.46 -1.73 -19.87
C LYS A 40 1.16 -2.10 -19.18
N ALA A 41 0.29 -2.84 -19.84
CA ALA A 41 -0.98 -3.28 -19.27
C ALA A 41 -0.76 -4.20 -18.07
N GLU A 42 0.12 -5.20 -18.21
CA GLU A 42 0.49 -6.11 -17.13
C GLU A 42 1.13 -5.37 -15.96
N GLY A 43 2.05 -4.45 -16.23
CA GLY A 43 2.69 -3.64 -15.21
C GLY A 43 1.70 -2.77 -14.45
N ARG A 44 0.70 -2.21 -15.12
CA ARG A 44 -0.36 -1.43 -14.47
C ARG A 44 -1.24 -2.31 -13.59
N GLU A 45 -1.63 -3.47 -14.08
CA GLU A 45 -2.46 -4.42 -13.31
C GLU A 45 -1.73 -4.88 -12.05
N GLU A 46 -0.45 -5.26 -12.17
CA GLU A 46 0.38 -5.66 -11.04
C GLU A 46 0.55 -4.51 -10.05
N GLY A 47 0.84 -3.31 -10.52
CA GLY A 47 0.99 -2.12 -9.69
C GLY A 47 -0.28 -1.78 -8.92
N ILE A 48 -1.44 -1.84 -9.57
CA ILE A 48 -2.74 -1.60 -8.93
C ILE A 48 -3.02 -2.67 -7.87
N LYS A 49 -2.77 -3.93 -8.20
CA LYS A 49 -2.96 -5.05 -7.27
C LYS A 49 -2.08 -4.93 -6.04
N GLU A 50 -0.78 -4.68 -6.23
CA GLU A 50 0.17 -4.49 -5.14
C GLU A 50 -0.21 -3.29 -4.28
N GLY A 51 -0.57 -2.17 -4.90
CA GLY A 51 -1.01 -0.97 -4.20
C GLY A 51 -2.26 -1.21 -3.36
N ARG A 52 -3.22 -1.96 -3.87
CA ARG A 52 -4.43 -2.34 -3.12
C ARG A 52 -4.11 -3.24 -1.93
N GLU A 53 -3.24 -4.23 -2.12
CA GLU A 53 -2.83 -5.15 -1.06
C GLU A 53 -2.07 -4.40 0.04
N GLU A 54 -1.11 -3.56 -0.32
CA GLU A 54 -0.37 -2.73 0.63
C GLU A 54 -1.28 -1.76 1.39
N GLY A 55 -2.17 -1.09 0.68
CA GLY A 55 -3.15 -0.19 1.28
C GLY A 55 -4.10 -0.90 2.22
N HIS A 56 -4.57 -2.09 1.84
CA HIS A 56 -5.44 -2.91 2.67
C HIS A 56 -4.73 -3.36 3.96
N GLN A 57 -3.50 -3.85 3.85
CA GLN A 57 -2.70 -4.27 5.01
C GLN A 57 -2.37 -3.09 5.91
N ALA A 58 -1.99 -1.94 5.33
CA ALA A 58 -1.74 -0.72 6.09
C ALA A 58 -3.00 -0.25 6.83
N GLY A 59 -4.16 -0.30 6.17
CA GLY A 59 -5.44 0.03 6.78
C GLY A 59 -5.82 -0.87 7.94
N ILE A 60 -5.61 -2.19 7.80
CA ILE A 60 -5.87 -3.16 8.88
C ILE A 60 -4.94 -2.88 10.07
N LYS A 61 -3.67 -2.66 9.81
CA LYS A 61 -2.68 -2.38 10.85
C LYS A 61 -3.02 -1.10 11.60
N GLU A 62 -3.32 -0.03 10.87
CA GLU A 62 -3.72 1.26 11.45
C GLU A 62 -5.00 1.12 12.27
N GLY A 63 -6.01 0.43 11.74
CA GLY A 63 -7.26 0.16 12.44
C GLY A 63 -7.05 -0.61 13.74
N ARG A 64 -6.18 -1.62 13.75
CA ARG A 64 -5.84 -2.39 14.96
C ARG A 64 -5.11 -1.54 16.00
N GLU A 65 -4.21 -0.67 15.55
CA GLU A 65 -3.50 0.25 16.44
C GLU A 65 -4.47 1.26 17.06
N GLU A 66 -5.39 1.82 16.29
CA GLU A 66 -6.43 2.73 16.80
C GLU A 66 -7.37 2.03 17.78
N GLU A 67 -7.83 0.83 17.49
CA GLU A 67 -8.67 0.03 18.38
C GLU A 67 -7.95 -0.30 19.68
N ARG A 68 -6.68 -0.68 19.59
CA ARG A 68 -5.85 -0.97 20.75
C ARG A 68 -5.70 0.26 21.63
N GLU A 69 -5.39 1.40 21.04
CA GLU A 69 -5.23 2.65 21.77
C GLU A 69 -6.54 3.12 22.40
N ALA A 70 -7.65 3.00 21.68
CA ALA A 70 -8.99 3.29 22.21
C ALA A 70 -9.32 2.37 23.40
N GLY A 71 -8.97 1.08 23.32
CA GLY A 71 -9.15 0.12 24.40
C GLY A 71 -8.32 0.45 25.62
N ILE A 72 -7.06 0.83 25.44
CA ILE A 72 -6.16 1.26 26.52
C ILE A 72 -6.74 2.49 27.21
N ARG A 73 -7.14 3.48 26.45
CA ARG A 73 -7.75 4.72 26.97
C ARG A 73 -9.00 4.43 27.78
N ARG A 74 -9.90 3.63 27.24
CA ARG A 74 -11.15 3.25 27.90
C ARG A 74 -10.89 2.54 29.23
N LEU A 75 -9.96 1.58 29.24
CA LEU A 75 -9.58 0.87 30.44
C LEU A 75 -9.08 1.83 31.51
N ILE A 76 -8.21 2.76 31.17
CA ILE A 76 -7.65 3.75 32.08
C ILE A 76 -8.75 4.69 32.61
N GLU A 77 -9.55 5.26 31.71
CA GLU A 77 -10.64 6.17 32.06
C GLU A 77 -11.66 5.51 32.97
N ASP A 78 -12.12 4.31 32.65
CA ASP A 78 -13.12 3.56 33.42
C ASP A 78 -12.58 3.19 34.81
N ASN A 79 -11.33 2.74 34.91
CA ASN A 79 -10.73 2.41 36.21
C ASN A 79 -10.45 3.64 37.08
N LEU A 80 -10.08 4.77 36.49
CA LEU A 80 -9.92 6.03 37.19
C LEU A 80 -11.27 6.55 37.72
N GLU A 81 -12.33 6.41 36.91
CA GLU A 81 -13.68 6.77 37.30
C GLU A 81 -14.17 5.92 38.49
N GLU A 82 -13.84 4.61 38.48
CA GLU A 82 -14.10 3.70 39.61
C GLU A 82 -13.15 3.88 40.79
N LYS A 83 -12.23 4.82 40.72
CA LYS A 83 -11.23 5.13 41.75
C LYS A 83 -10.27 3.99 42.09
N LYS A 84 -9.93 3.18 41.09
CA LYS A 84 -8.93 2.12 41.23
C LYS A 84 -7.53 2.72 41.37
N THR A 85 -6.65 2.01 42.07
CA THR A 85 -5.27 2.48 42.28
C THR A 85 -4.46 2.39 41.00
N LYS A 86 -3.40 3.20 40.90
CA LYS A 86 -2.49 3.22 39.76
C LYS A 86 -1.83 1.86 39.52
N GLU A 87 -1.47 1.15 40.61
CA GLU A 87 -0.87 -0.19 40.52
C GLU A 87 -1.81 -1.21 39.85
N ILE A 88 -3.10 -1.15 40.21
CA ILE A 88 -4.12 -2.04 39.60
C ILE A 88 -4.26 -1.75 38.11
N ILE A 89 -4.30 -0.47 37.73
CA ILE A 89 -4.41 -0.08 36.31
C ILE A 89 -3.20 -0.53 35.54
N ILE A 90 -1.99 -0.35 36.04
CA ILE A 90 -0.74 -0.78 35.43
C ILE A 90 -0.73 -2.30 35.23
N GLN A 91 -1.12 -3.06 36.27
CA GLN A 91 -1.21 -4.53 36.18
C GLN A 91 -2.21 -4.98 35.11
N LYS A 92 -3.36 -4.31 35.01
CA LYS A 92 -4.36 -4.60 33.98
C LYS A 92 -3.84 -4.32 32.57
N LEU A 93 -3.13 -3.21 32.39
CA LEU A 93 -2.51 -2.87 31.10
C LEU A 93 -1.46 -3.90 30.68
N ILE A 94 -0.61 -4.32 31.60
CA ILE A 94 0.39 -5.35 31.35
C ILE A 94 -0.28 -6.68 30.96
N ARG A 95 -1.30 -7.07 31.70
CA ARG A 95 -2.01 -8.34 31.51
C ARG A 95 -2.85 -8.40 30.23
N TRP A 96 -3.64 -7.35 29.98
CA TRP A 96 -4.61 -7.35 28.88
C TRP A 96 -4.02 -6.88 27.56
N PHE A 97 -3.04 -6.01 27.58
CA PHE A 97 -2.43 -5.44 26.36
C PHE A 97 -0.97 -5.87 26.14
N SER A 98 -0.46 -6.74 26.97
CA SER A 98 0.90 -7.32 26.84
C SER A 98 2.00 -6.28 26.67
N MET A 99 1.94 -5.21 27.45
CA MET A 99 2.95 -4.16 27.46
C MET A 99 3.86 -4.27 28.67
N ASP A 100 5.00 -3.58 28.65
CA ASP A 100 5.88 -3.50 29.80
C ASP A 100 5.39 -2.44 30.82
N GLU A 101 5.97 -2.46 32.01
CA GLU A 101 5.62 -1.55 33.09
C GLU A 101 5.85 -0.07 32.72
N GLN A 102 6.95 0.21 32.03
CA GLN A 102 7.29 1.57 31.60
C GLN A 102 6.27 2.12 30.60
N THR A 103 5.86 1.32 29.63
CA THR A 103 4.86 1.70 28.64
C THR A 103 3.50 1.90 29.33
N ALA A 104 3.12 1.02 30.24
CA ALA A 104 1.87 1.13 31.00
C ALA A 104 1.84 2.43 31.80
N GLN A 105 2.95 2.78 32.44
CA GLN A 105 3.08 4.04 33.21
C GLN A 105 2.94 5.27 32.31
N LEU A 106 3.53 5.24 31.11
CA LEU A 106 3.41 6.33 30.12
C LEU A 106 1.95 6.54 29.69
N TYR A 107 1.24 5.46 29.40
CA TYR A 107 -0.18 5.53 29.04
C TYR A 107 -1.04 6.04 30.18
N LEU A 108 -0.78 5.57 31.38
CA LEU A 108 -1.50 6.04 32.58
C LEU A 108 -1.31 7.53 32.80
N ASP A 109 -0.08 8.02 32.72
CA ASP A 109 0.24 9.45 32.88
C ASP A 109 -0.46 10.28 31.81
N LYS A 110 -0.45 9.81 30.57
CA LYS A 110 -1.08 10.48 29.41
C LYS A 110 -2.59 10.69 29.63
N TYR A 111 -3.30 9.65 30.05
CA TYR A 111 -4.76 9.69 30.16
C TYR A 111 -5.25 10.13 31.56
N ALA A 112 -4.44 9.96 32.60
CA ALA A 112 -4.74 10.50 33.93
C ALA A 112 -4.73 12.04 33.94
N ASP A 113 -3.75 12.63 33.24
CA ASP A 113 -3.69 14.11 33.10
C ASP A 113 -4.90 14.64 32.34
N SER A 114 -5.37 13.94 31.31
CA SER A 114 -6.58 14.30 30.58
C SER A 114 -7.84 14.29 31.47
N GLU A 115 -7.98 13.29 32.33
CA GLU A 115 -9.09 13.21 33.31
C GLU A 115 -9.02 14.29 34.36
N ASN A 116 -7.83 14.58 34.88
CA ASN A 116 -7.63 15.68 35.86
C ASN A 116 -7.99 17.05 35.26
N GLU A 117 -7.64 17.30 34.00
CA GLU A 117 -8.03 18.51 33.27
C GLU A 117 -9.55 18.65 33.18
N LYS A 118 -10.25 17.54 32.89
CA LYS A 118 -11.72 17.53 32.84
C LYS A 118 -12.36 17.80 34.19
N GLU A 119 -11.85 17.21 35.26
CA GLU A 119 -12.32 17.44 36.61
C GLU A 119 -12.12 18.89 37.03
N GLU A 120 -10.98 19.51 36.72
CA GLU A 120 -10.72 20.93 37.00
C GLU A 120 -11.70 21.84 36.25
N ILE A 121 -11.98 21.56 34.96
CA ILE A 121 -12.92 22.33 34.16
C ILE A 121 -14.35 22.23 34.70
N TYR A 122 -14.80 21.04 35.08
CA TYR A 122 -16.15 20.80 35.63
C TYR A 122 -16.26 21.17 37.10
N GLY A 123 -15.16 21.17 37.84
CA GLY A 123 -15.12 21.54 39.25
C GLY A 123 -15.26 23.05 39.52
N GLU A 124 -14.99 23.90 38.53
CA GLU A 124 -15.15 25.35 38.61
C GLU A 124 -16.58 25.85 38.32
N ILE A 125 -17.45 24.96 37.87
CA ILE A 125 -18.85 25.27 37.61
C ILE A 125 -19.73 24.87 38.77
#